data_ff0f130cce68e84ff983966baa26a8f3
#
_entry.id   ff0f130cce68e84ff983966baa26a8f3
#
_cell.length_a   1.000
_cell.length_b   1.000
_cell.length_c   1.000
_cell.angle_alpha   90.00
_cell.angle_beta   90.00
_cell.angle_gamma   90.00
#
_symmetry.space_group_name_H-M   'P 1'
#
loop_
_entity.id
_entity.type
_entity.pdbx_description
1 polymer ?
#
loop_
_entity_poly.entity_id
_entity_poly.type
_entity_poly.pdbx_seq_one_letter_code
_entity_poly.pdbx_strand_id
1 'polypeptide(L)'
;MVILLAYDATKEGRDYLLQAPELEWLPREQIHLFAVMPIPTGLFLGEGYVPGDVLDEEKARAQATLEQGLVELAGRGFKAAGYLAFGEPVEEISRAAKELHAALIVVRHPKRMSFAARWWKGWVGSSLLEHAPCSLLVAVSGGS
;
A
#
# COMPACT_ATOMS: atom_id res chain seq x y z
N MET A 1 15.20 -12.13 -2.93
CA MET A 1 14.99 -10.70 -2.60
C MET A 1 13.52 -10.45 -2.35
N VAL A 2 13.18 -9.97 -1.18
CA VAL A 2 11.79 -9.67 -0.83
C VAL A 2 11.45 -8.26 -1.27
N ILE A 3 10.32 -8.10 -1.96
CA ILE A 3 9.85 -6.81 -2.47
C ILE A 3 8.46 -6.53 -1.91
N LEU A 4 8.30 -5.35 -1.32
CA LEU A 4 7.05 -4.91 -0.73
C LEU A 4 6.39 -3.87 -1.63
N LEU A 5 5.20 -4.18 -2.12
CA LEU A 5 4.39 -3.23 -2.90
C LEU A 5 3.33 -2.65 -1.98
N ALA A 6 3.36 -1.35 -1.75
CA ALA A 6 2.47 -0.72 -0.78
C ALA A 6 1.47 0.23 -1.42
N TYR A 7 0.23 0.20 -0.95
CA TYR A 7 -0.83 1.09 -1.42
C TYR A 7 -1.83 1.37 -0.29
N ASP A 8 -2.77 2.26 -0.55
CA ASP A 8 -3.67 2.85 0.45
C ASP A 8 -4.93 2.04 0.78
N ALA A 9 -4.96 0.78 0.42
CA ALA A 9 -6.10 -0.13 0.64
C ALA A 9 -7.35 0.19 -0.19
N THR A 10 -7.31 1.18 -1.08
CA THR A 10 -8.42 1.45 -1.99
C THR A 10 -8.24 0.71 -3.31
N LYS A 11 -9.36 0.50 -4.01
CA LYS A 11 -9.32 -0.09 -5.34
C LYS A 11 -8.54 0.79 -6.31
N GLU A 12 -8.77 2.10 -6.25
CA GLU A 12 -8.09 3.06 -7.10
C GLU A 12 -6.59 3.06 -6.87
N GLY A 13 -6.17 3.03 -5.60
CA GLY A 13 -4.76 2.97 -5.25
C GLY A 13 -4.11 1.68 -5.69
N ARG A 14 -4.81 0.56 -5.52
CA ARG A 14 -4.32 -0.74 -5.97
C ARG A 14 -4.13 -0.76 -7.49
N ASP A 15 -5.16 -0.35 -8.24
CA ASP A 15 -5.10 -0.36 -9.69
C ASP A 15 -3.98 0.56 -10.19
N TYR A 16 -3.85 1.72 -9.57
CA TYR A 16 -2.80 2.66 -9.93
C TYR A 16 -1.41 2.06 -9.70
N LEU A 17 -1.20 1.44 -8.57
CA LEU A 17 0.08 0.78 -8.27
C LEU A 17 0.39 -0.34 -9.28
N LEU A 18 -0.58 -1.22 -9.50
CA LEU A 18 -0.36 -2.39 -10.35
C LEU A 18 -0.22 -2.05 -11.83
N GLN A 19 -0.64 -0.84 -12.24
CA GLN A 19 -0.45 -0.36 -13.60
C GLN A 19 0.92 0.30 -13.82
N ALA A 20 1.72 0.45 -12.79
CA ALA A 20 3.03 1.06 -12.94
C ALA A 20 3.93 0.22 -13.86
N PRO A 21 4.49 0.82 -14.93
CA PRO A 21 5.36 0.07 -15.84
C PRO A 21 6.58 -0.53 -15.16
N GLU A 22 7.01 0.10 -14.07
CA GLU A 22 8.18 -0.33 -13.32
C GLU A 22 8.01 -1.72 -12.70
N LEU A 23 6.77 -2.21 -12.54
CA LEU A 23 6.55 -3.55 -12.04
C LEU A 23 7.15 -4.62 -12.95
N GLU A 24 7.24 -4.33 -14.24
CA GLU A 24 7.86 -5.28 -15.18
C GLU A 24 9.36 -5.44 -14.95
N TRP A 25 9.99 -4.51 -14.24
CA TRP A 25 11.40 -4.59 -13.89
C TRP A 25 11.67 -5.54 -12.73
N LEU A 26 10.63 -5.90 -11.99
CA LEU A 26 10.79 -6.64 -10.74
C LEU A 26 10.89 -8.14 -10.96
N PRO A 27 11.65 -8.86 -10.11
CA PRO A 27 11.58 -10.31 -10.07
C PRO A 27 10.16 -10.76 -9.77
N ARG A 28 9.83 -11.95 -10.22
CA ARG A 28 8.47 -12.49 -10.07
C ARG A 28 8.22 -13.22 -8.76
N GLU A 29 9.25 -13.42 -7.95
CA GLU A 29 9.15 -14.17 -6.70
C GLU A 29 9.32 -13.27 -5.50
N GLN A 30 8.77 -13.69 -4.36
CA GLN A 30 8.87 -12.99 -3.07
C GLN A 30 8.27 -11.58 -3.10
N ILE A 31 7.13 -11.46 -3.75
CA ILE A 31 6.38 -10.21 -3.79
C ILE A 31 5.36 -10.20 -2.65
N HIS A 32 5.29 -9.09 -1.94
CA HIS A 32 4.31 -8.88 -0.89
C HIS A 32 3.49 -7.65 -1.21
N LEU A 33 2.19 -7.84 -1.39
CA LEU A 33 1.26 -6.74 -1.63
C LEU A 33 0.71 -6.27 -0.28
N PHE A 34 1.00 -5.05 0.08
CA PHE A 34 0.72 -4.51 1.39
C PHE A 34 -0.26 -3.35 1.31
N ALA A 35 -1.46 -3.56 1.84
CA ALA A 35 -2.49 -2.54 1.90
C ALA A 35 -2.48 -1.90 3.29
N VAL A 36 -2.37 -0.59 3.35
CA VAL A 36 -2.40 0.15 4.61
C VAL A 36 -3.64 1.00 4.64
N MET A 37 -4.55 0.67 5.55
CA MET A 37 -5.75 1.43 5.77
C MET A 37 -5.50 2.45 6.87
N PRO A 38 -5.49 3.75 6.55
CA PRO A 38 -5.29 4.75 7.58
C PRO A 38 -6.43 4.71 8.58
N ILE A 39 -6.09 4.84 9.86
CA ILE A 39 -7.10 4.92 10.90
C ILE A 39 -7.50 6.39 11.01
N PRO A 40 -8.79 6.74 10.76
CA PRO A 40 -9.23 8.12 10.91
C PRO A 40 -9.04 8.57 12.34
N THR A 41 -8.36 9.69 12.52
CA THR A 41 -8.04 10.23 13.85
C THR A 41 -9.29 10.44 14.70
N GLY A 42 -10.40 10.83 14.09
CA GLY A 42 -11.65 11.04 14.78
C GLY A 42 -12.25 9.79 15.41
N LEU A 43 -11.85 8.60 14.98
CA LEU A 43 -12.36 7.35 15.56
C LEU A 43 -11.83 7.10 16.96
N PHE A 44 -10.71 7.71 17.31
CA PHE A 44 -10.04 7.43 18.59
C PHE A 44 -10.11 8.58 19.57
N LEU A 45 -10.63 9.73 19.15
CA LEU A 45 -10.71 10.89 20.00
C LEU A 45 -12.02 11.00 20.76
N GLY A 46 -12.65 9.89 20.99
CA GLY A 46 -13.58 9.74 22.09
C GLY A 46 -15.00 10.22 21.92
N GLU A 47 -15.32 11.00 20.93
CA GLU A 47 -16.69 11.49 20.80
C GLU A 47 -17.49 10.81 19.71
N GLY A 48 -16.82 10.10 18.84
CA GLY A 48 -17.48 9.42 17.75
C GLY A 48 -17.46 7.92 17.98
N TYR A 49 -18.57 7.39 18.39
CA TYR A 49 -18.74 5.96 18.30
C TYR A 49 -18.93 5.59 16.84
N VAL A 50 -17.96 4.87 16.26
CA VAL A 50 -18.15 4.30 14.95
C VAL A 50 -18.70 2.91 15.15
N PRO A 51 -19.89 2.62 14.61
CA PRO A 51 -20.46 1.29 14.73
C PRO A 51 -19.49 0.24 14.20
N GLY A 52 -19.33 -0.85 14.94
CA GLY A 52 -18.42 -1.93 14.55
C GLY A 52 -18.71 -2.50 13.17
N ASP A 53 -19.99 -2.50 12.77
CA ASP A 53 -20.37 -2.99 11.45
C ASP A 53 -19.84 -2.12 10.30
N VAL A 54 -19.78 -0.80 10.49
CA VAL A 54 -19.20 0.09 9.48
C VAL A 54 -17.71 -0.19 9.32
N LEU A 55 -17.01 -0.36 10.43
CA LEU A 55 -15.59 -0.68 10.40
C LEU A 55 -15.36 -2.06 9.78
N ASP A 56 -16.21 -3.03 10.10
CA ASP A 56 -16.12 -4.37 9.54
C ASP A 56 -16.37 -4.37 8.03
N GLU A 57 -17.29 -3.53 7.54
CA GLU A 57 -17.54 -3.39 6.12
C GLU A 57 -16.32 -2.79 5.40
N GLU A 58 -15.69 -1.80 6.01
CA GLU A 58 -14.48 -1.19 5.47
C GLU A 58 -13.34 -2.20 5.38
N LYS A 59 -13.17 -3.00 6.43
CA LYS A 59 -12.16 -4.06 6.45
C LYS A 59 -12.42 -5.11 5.38
N ALA A 60 -13.67 -5.53 5.25
CA ALA A 60 -14.06 -6.54 4.27
C ALA A 60 -13.81 -6.03 2.85
N ARG A 61 -14.10 -4.76 2.60
CA ARG A 61 -13.87 -4.14 1.30
C ARG A 61 -12.38 -4.07 0.99
N ALA A 62 -11.58 -3.66 1.97
CA ALA A 62 -10.13 -3.60 1.82
C ALA A 62 -9.53 -4.97 1.58
N GLN A 63 -10.02 -5.98 2.29
CA GLN A 63 -9.56 -7.36 2.13
C GLN A 63 -9.90 -7.89 0.73
N ALA A 64 -11.11 -7.64 0.26
CA ALA A 64 -11.51 -8.06 -1.08
C ALA A 64 -10.67 -7.39 -2.17
N THR A 65 -10.38 -6.11 -1.99
CA THR A 65 -9.51 -5.34 -2.88
C THR A 65 -8.11 -5.95 -2.94
N LEU A 66 -7.59 -6.32 -1.79
CA LEU A 66 -6.27 -6.96 -1.69
C LEU A 66 -6.26 -8.31 -2.41
N GLU A 67 -7.26 -9.13 -2.17
CA GLU A 67 -7.35 -10.45 -2.79
C GLU A 67 -7.44 -10.36 -4.30
N GLN A 68 -8.19 -9.40 -4.82
CA GLN A 68 -8.28 -9.16 -6.27
C GLN A 68 -6.91 -8.76 -6.83
N GLY A 69 -6.15 -7.96 -6.09
CA GLY A 69 -4.80 -7.58 -6.48
C GLY A 69 -3.87 -8.79 -6.57
N LEU A 70 -3.99 -9.72 -5.63
CA LEU A 70 -3.19 -10.93 -5.65
C LEU A 70 -3.53 -11.82 -6.85
N VAL A 71 -4.81 -11.90 -7.21
CA VAL A 71 -5.24 -12.64 -8.40
C VAL A 71 -4.63 -12.01 -9.66
N GLU A 72 -4.65 -10.69 -9.75
CA GLU A 72 -4.06 -10.00 -10.89
C GLU A 72 -2.56 -10.27 -10.99
N LEU A 73 -1.85 -10.16 -9.87
CA LEU A 73 -0.42 -10.43 -9.85
C LEU A 73 -0.09 -11.88 -10.24
N ALA A 74 -0.87 -12.82 -9.73
CA ALA A 74 -0.69 -14.22 -10.10
C ALA A 74 -0.89 -14.44 -11.60
N GLY A 75 -1.88 -13.77 -12.18
CA GLY A 75 -2.12 -13.84 -13.62
C GLY A 75 -0.99 -13.26 -14.46
N ARG A 76 -0.18 -12.40 -13.86
CA ARG A 76 1.00 -11.81 -14.51
C ARG A 76 2.30 -12.58 -14.20
N GLY A 77 2.19 -13.71 -13.52
CA GLY A 77 3.33 -14.56 -13.21
C GLY A 77 4.06 -14.21 -11.91
N PHE A 78 3.51 -13.32 -11.10
CA PHE A 78 4.11 -13.00 -9.82
C PHE A 78 3.66 -13.97 -8.74
N LYS A 79 4.58 -14.38 -7.89
CA LYS A 79 4.26 -15.12 -6.68
C LYS A 79 4.18 -14.12 -5.55
N ALA A 80 2.95 -13.85 -5.10
CA ALA A 80 2.71 -12.78 -4.15
C ALA A 80 1.87 -13.24 -2.97
N ALA A 81 2.20 -12.70 -1.79
CA ALA A 81 1.38 -12.80 -0.60
C ALA A 81 0.81 -11.42 -0.29
N GLY A 82 -0.29 -11.37 0.44
CA GLY A 82 -0.95 -10.11 0.74
C GLY A 82 -1.13 -9.88 2.22
N TYR A 83 -1.10 -8.63 2.63
CA TYR A 83 -1.27 -8.22 4.03
C TYR A 83 -2.08 -6.94 4.08
N LEU A 84 -2.97 -6.87 5.06
CA LEU A 84 -3.76 -5.67 5.33
C LEU A 84 -3.38 -5.17 6.72
N ALA A 85 -2.97 -3.91 6.80
CA ALA A 85 -2.62 -3.28 8.07
C ALA A 85 -3.45 -2.02 8.29
N PHE A 86 -3.57 -1.62 9.53
CA PHE A 86 -4.30 -0.42 9.94
C PHE A 86 -3.35 0.46 10.73
N GLY A 87 -3.24 1.72 10.34
CA GLY A 87 -2.38 2.63 11.05
C GLY A 87 -1.82 3.74 10.19
N GLU A 88 -0.75 4.34 10.68
CA GLU A 88 -0.06 5.40 9.95
C GLU A 88 0.80 4.76 8.86
N PRO A 89 0.64 5.19 7.59
CA PRO A 89 1.26 4.49 6.46
C PRO A 89 2.77 4.31 6.56
N VAL A 90 3.51 5.37 6.89
CA VAL A 90 4.97 5.28 6.94
C VAL A 90 5.43 4.29 8.02
N GLU A 91 4.79 4.33 9.19
CA GLU A 91 5.12 3.42 10.28
C GLU A 91 4.81 1.97 9.92
N GLU A 92 3.63 1.73 9.36
CA GLU A 92 3.22 0.36 9.02
C GLU A 92 4.06 -0.22 7.89
N ILE A 93 4.34 0.57 6.87
CA ILE A 93 5.18 0.12 5.75
C ILE A 93 6.60 -0.18 6.24
N SER A 94 7.18 0.70 7.05
CA SER A 94 8.53 0.52 7.58
C SER A 94 8.62 -0.71 8.47
N ARG A 95 7.60 -0.91 9.30
CA ARG A 95 7.54 -2.09 10.18
C ARG A 95 7.47 -3.38 9.37
N ALA A 96 6.58 -3.41 8.38
CA ALA A 96 6.42 -4.59 7.53
C ALA A 96 7.70 -4.89 6.75
N ALA A 97 8.34 -3.87 6.20
CA ALA A 97 9.58 -4.05 5.46
C ALA A 97 10.68 -4.62 6.37
N LYS A 98 10.74 -4.15 7.60
CA LYS A 98 11.72 -4.66 8.55
C LYS A 98 11.43 -6.11 8.94
N GLU A 99 10.20 -6.43 9.25
CA GLU A 99 9.80 -7.79 9.64
C GLU A 99 10.00 -8.79 8.51
N LEU A 100 9.73 -8.39 7.28
CA LEU A 100 9.86 -9.26 6.12
C LEU A 100 11.28 -9.29 5.56
N HIS A 101 12.18 -8.51 6.10
CA HIS A 101 13.54 -8.33 5.57
C HIS A 101 13.48 -7.93 4.09
N ALA A 102 12.61 -6.98 3.77
CA ALA A 102 12.44 -6.51 2.41
C ALA A 102 13.69 -5.81 1.92
N ALA A 103 14.05 -6.08 0.67
CA ALA A 103 15.16 -5.39 0.02
C ALA A 103 14.70 -4.14 -0.69
N LEU A 104 13.41 -4.06 -1.00
CA LEU A 104 12.86 -2.95 -1.77
C LEU A 104 11.41 -2.71 -1.38
N ILE A 105 11.06 -1.43 -1.19
CA ILE A 105 9.68 -0.98 -1.05
C ILE A 105 9.32 -0.26 -2.35
N VAL A 106 8.17 -0.58 -2.93
CA VAL A 106 7.67 0.08 -4.13
C VAL A 106 6.36 0.79 -3.79
N VAL A 107 6.31 2.08 -4.07
CA VAL A 107 5.09 2.88 -4.00
C VAL A 107 4.94 3.66 -5.30
N ARG A 108 3.74 4.07 -5.63
CA ARG A 108 3.52 4.90 -6.80
C ARG A 108 2.92 6.23 -6.41
N HIS A 109 3.60 7.31 -6.73
CA HIS A 109 3.12 8.66 -6.43
C HIS A 109 2.03 9.05 -7.45
N PRO A 110 0.84 9.43 -7.00
CA PRO A 110 -0.22 9.79 -7.93
C PRO A 110 0.07 11.13 -8.60
N LYS A 111 -0.25 11.21 -9.88
CA LYS A 111 -0.10 12.45 -10.63
C LYS A 111 -1.04 13.53 -10.10
N ARG A 112 -2.25 13.10 -9.71
CA ARG A 112 -3.22 13.97 -9.05
C ARG A 112 -3.65 13.30 -7.76
N MET A 113 -3.68 14.07 -6.70
CA MET A 113 -3.97 13.56 -5.37
C MET A 113 -5.49 13.42 -5.14
N SER A 114 -6.21 12.83 -6.09
CA SER A 114 -7.66 12.74 -6.01
C SER A 114 -8.14 11.57 -5.15
N PHE A 115 -7.56 10.40 -5.34
CA PHE A 115 -8.00 9.21 -4.59
C PHE A 115 -7.09 8.89 -3.41
N ALA A 116 -5.84 9.22 -3.47
CA ALA A 116 -4.86 8.89 -2.44
C ALA A 116 -4.41 10.11 -1.64
N ALA A 117 -5.23 11.17 -1.63
CA ALA A 117 -4.84 12.43 -1.02
C ALA A 117 -4.41 12.31 0.44
N ARG A 118 -5.16 11.53 1.24
CA ARG A 118 -4.82 11.32 2.64
C ARG A 118 -3.51 10.60 2.81
N TRP A 119 -3.32 9.56 2.01
CA TRP A 119 -2.16 8.68 2.08
C TRP A 119 -0.89 9.43 1.70
N TRP A 120 -1.03 10.34 0.70
CA TRP A 120 0.09 11.10 0.19
C TRP A 120 0.22 12.48 0.82
N LYS A 121 -0.70 12.83 1.71
CA LYS A 121 -0.63 14.09 2.42
C LYS A 121 0.64 14.11 3.26
N GLY A 122 1.47 15.13 3.07
CA GLY A 122 2.76 15.18 3.72
C GLY A 122 3.83 14.36 3.02
N TRP A 123 3.51 13.85 1.82
CA TRP A 123 4.50 13.20 0.98
C TRP A 123 5.03 11.90 1.60
N VAL A 124 4.20 10.85 1.60
CA VAL A 124 4.57 9.53 2.14
C VAL A 124 5.91 9.05 1.58
N GLY A 125 6.16 9.23 0.28
CA GLY A 125 7.43 8.83 -0.32
C GLY A 125 8.63 9.50 0.32
N SER A 126 8.55 10.79 0.61
CA SER A 126 9.62 11.52 1.26
C SER A 126 9.86 11.03 2.69
N SER A 127 8.78 10.82 3.44
CA SER A 127 8.87 10.30 4.80
C SER A 127 9.41 8.88 4.82
N LEU A 128 9.01 8.06 3.86
CA LEU A 128 9.53 6.70 3.73
C LEU A 128 11.02 6.71 3.44
N LEU A 129 11.49 7.65 2.63
CA LEU A 129 12.89 7.77 2.30
C LEU A 129 13.74 7.97 3.55
N GLU A 130 13.23 8.72 4.52
CA GLU A 130 13.93 8.96 5.78
C GLU A 130 13.87 7.80 6.75
N HIS A 131 12.81 6.99 6.70
CA HIS A 131 12.54 5.98 7.72
C HIS A 131 12.62 4.53 7.24
N ALA A 132 12.66 4.31 5.93
CA ALA A 132 12.65 2.96 5.39
C ALA A 132 13.92 2.20 5.75
N PRO A 133 13.81 0.92 6.13
CA PRO A 133 14.99 0.11 6.45
C PRO A 133 15.71 -0.45 5.22
N CYS A 134 15.25 -0.11 4.01
CA CYS A 134 15.77 -0.68 2.76
C CYS A 134 15.59 0.32 1.62
N SER A 135 15.92 -0.11 0.41
CA SER A 135 15.75 0.72 -0.79
C SER A 135 14.29 1.02 -1.08
N LEU A 136 14.06 2.16 -1.70
CA LEU A 136 12.71 2.64 -2.03
C LEU A 136 12.64 2.98 -3.51
N LEU A 137 11.65 2.43 -4.19
CA LEU A 137 11.32 2.79 -5.56
C LEU A 137 10.01 3.58 -5.52
N VAL A 138 10.06 4.84 -5.89
CA VAL A 138 8.87 5.66 -6.04
C VAL A 138 8.57 5.76 -7.54
N ALA A 139 7.56 5.01 -7.98
CA ALA A 139 7.14 5.11 -9.37
C ALA A 139 6.37 6.40 -9.55
N VAL A 140 6.75 7.18 -10.54
CA VAL A 140 6.10 8.44 -10.84
C VAL A 140 5.29 8.24 -12.11
N SER A 141 4.11 8.83 -12.16
CA SER A 141 3.28 8.75 -13.34
C SER A 141 4.09 9.19 -14.55
N GLY A 142 4.30 8.29 -15.49
CA GLY A 142 5.10 8.56 -16.66
C GLY A 142 4.50 9.70 -17.47
N GLY A 143 5.22 10.74 -17.71
CA GLY A 143 4.80 12.01 -18.28
C GLY A 143 3.98 12.03 -19.57
N SER A 144 3.23 11.05 -19.82
CA SER A 144 2.32 11.00 -20.94
C SER A 144 0.96 11.58 -20.59
#